data_d869249402a26fc1079cd0cee3036fdf
#
_entry.id   d869249402a26fc1079cd0cee3036fdf
#
_cell.length_a   1.000
_cell.length_b   1.000
_cell.length_c   1.000
_cell.angle_alpha   90.00
_cell.angle_beta   90.00
_cell.angle_gamma   90.00
#
_symmetry.space_group_name_H-M   'P 1'
#
loop_
_entity.id
_entity.type
_entity.pdbx_description
1 polymer ?
#
loop_
_entity_poly.entity_id
_entity_poly.type
_entity_poly.pdbx_seq_one_letter_code
_entity_poly.pdbx_strand_id
1 'polypeptide(L)'
;VLSYIEECDHIIMASPVYFEEVTGMLLAVMSRLQTYFSARYIRKEEPVPKKKTGAVLLTAGSIGPREKAESTAEMLLRQMSCDSLGTVYVNRTDKVPVRDREDIIQEIKDLAGRLRTAE
;
A
#
# COMPACT_ATOMS: atom_id res chain seq x y z
N VAL A 1 12.03 7.95 -8.29
CA VAL A 1 10.91 7.19 -7.73
C VAL A 1 9.89 6.85 -8.80
N LEU A 2 9.42 7.85 -9.58
CA LEU A 2 8.36 7.61 -10.56
C LEU A 2 8.74 6.57 -11.62
N SER A 3 9.99 6.57 -12.09
CA SER A 3 10.44 5.60 -13.09
C SER A 3 10.36 4.16 -12.56
N TYR A 4 10.69 3.94 -11.29
CA TYR A 4 10.55 2.62 -10.67
C TYR A 4 9.08 2.20 -10.58
N ILE A 5 8.20 3.13 -10.21
CA ILE A 5 6.76 2.88 -10.15
C ILE A 5 6.24 2.46 -11.53
N GLU A 6 6.70 3.13 -12.57
CA GLU A 6 6.24 2.86 -13.93
C GLU A 6 6.67 1.49 -14.45
N GLU A 7 7.83 0.99 -14.04
CA GLU A 7 8.45 -0.21 -14.58
C GLU A 7 8.24 -1.48 -13.73
N CYS A 8 7.99 -1.35 -12.44
CA CYS A 8 7.90 -2.51 -11.55
C CYS A 8 6.66 -3.37 -11.82
N ASP A 9 6.72 -4.63 -11.37
CA ASP A 9 5.61 -5.56 -11.50
C ASP A 9 4.68 -5.56 -10.30
N HIS A 10 5.24 -5.25 -9.12
CA HIS A 10 4.51 -5.27 -7.86
C HIS A 10 4.86 -4.05 -7.01
N ILE A 11 3.87 -3.55 -6.26
CA ILE A 11 4.08 -2.46 -5.32
C ILE A 11 3.51 -2.87 -3.97
N ILE A 12 4.32 -2.77 -2.92
CA ILE A 12 3.86 -2.98 -1.56
C ILE A 12 3.90 -1.64 -0.84
N MET A 13 2.74 -1.21 -0.36
CA MET A 13 2.59 0.01 0.42
C MET A 13 2.60 -0.36 1.91
N ALA A 14 3.66 -0.01 2.61
CA ALA A 14 3.81 -0.35 4.02
C ALA A 14 3.93 0.91 4.87
N SER A 15 3.18 0.98 5.96
CA SER A 15 3.21 2.14 6.84
C SER A 15 2.73 1.78 8.25
N PRO A 16 3.33 2.37 9.29
CA PRO A 16 2.64 2.43 10.57
C PRO A 16 1.41 3.35 10.44
N VAL A 17 0.43 3.14 11.32
CA VAL A 17 -0.76 3.98 11.38
C VAL A 17 -0.57 5.01 12.48
N TYR A 18 -0.48 6.27 12.09
CA TYR A 18 -0.36 7.40 13.00
C TYR A 18 -1.60 8.28 12.88
N PHE A 19 -2.33 8.45 14.00
CA PHE A 19 -3.56 9.23 13.99
C PHE A 19 -4.53 8.77 12.88
N GLU A 20 -4.77 7.45 12.84
CA GLU A 20 -5.68 6.81 11.90
C GLU A 20 -5.26 6.88 10.42
N GLU A 21 -4.06 7.39 10.13
CA GLU A 21 -3.61 7.59 8.76
C GLU A 21 -2.22 7.00 8.54
N VAL A 22 -1.82 6.85 7.28
CA VAL A 22 -0.45 6.53 6.91
C VAL A 22 0.47 7.69 7.33
N THR A 23 1.77 7.43 7.40
CA THR A 23 2.70 8.47 7.87
C THR A 23 2.71 9.69 6.94
N GLY A 24 2.97 10.85 7.53
CA GLY A 24 3.14 12.09 6.77
C GLY A 24 4.29 11.99 5.77
N MET A 25 5.35 11.26 6.10
CA MET A 25 6.47 11.07 5.19
C MET A 25 6.05 10.29 3.95
N LEU A 26 5.25 9.23 4.12
CA LEU A 26 4.73 8.47 2.99
C LEU A 26 3.84 9.35 2.13
N LEU A 27 2.94 10.13 2.72
CA LEU A 27 2.09 11.06 1.99
C LEU A 27 2.91 12.11 1.24
N ALA A 28 3.99 12.61 1.84
CA ALA A 28 4.86 13.58 1.19
C ALA A 28 5.51 13.01 -0.08
N VAL A 29 6.00 11.78 -0.01
CA VAL A 29 6.55 11.10 -1.20
C VAL A 29 5.47 10.84 -2.22
N MET A 30 4.32 10.34 -1.78
CA MET A 30 3.22 9.98 -2.66
C MET A 30 2.50 11.20 -3.24
N SER A 31 2.69 12.40 -2.68
CA SER A 31 2.14 13.63 -3.26
C SER A 31 2.67 13.88 -4.68
N ARG A 32 3.81 13.30 -5.03
CA ARG A 32 4.35 13.33 -6.39
C ARG A 32 3.42 12.67 -7.41
N LEU A 33 2.52 11.81 -6.94
CA LEU A 33 1.52 11.17 -7.82
C LEU A 33 0.52 12.18 -8.39
N GLN A 34 0.52 13.41 -7.90
CA GLN A 34 -0.27 14.49 -8.51
C GLN A 34 0.06 14.65 -10.00
N THR A 35 1.30 14.35 -10.39
CA THR A 35 1.70 14.32 -11.79
C THR A 35 0.86 13.34 -12.60
N TYR A 36 0.58 12.16 -12.05
CA TYR A 36 -0.26 11.16 -12.70
C TYR A 36 -1.72 11.59 -12.75
N PHE A 37 -2.22 12.18 -11.68
CA PHE A 37 -3.57 12.72 -11.66
C PHE A 37 -3.75 13.77 -12.77
N SER A 38 -2.81 14.72 -12.87
CA SER A 38 -2.87 15.77 -13.89
C SER A 38 -2.81 15.18 -15.30
N ALA A 39 -1.97 14.17 -15.50
CA ALA A 39 -1.89 13.51 -16.82
C ALA A 39 -3.23 12.90 -17.21
N ARG A 40 -3.86 12.16 -16.32
CA ARG A 40 -5.12 11.46 -16.62
C ARG A 40 -6.31 12.40 -16.80
N TYR A 41 -6.49 13.34 -15.88
CA TYR A 41 -7.72 14.13 -15.81
C TYR A 41 -7.65 15.47 -16.51
N ILE A 42 -6.47 16.01 -16.73
CA ILE A 42 -6.28 17.30 -17.43
C ILE A 42 -5.78 17.08 -18.86
N ARG A 43 -4.73 16.32 -19.04
CA ARG A 43 -4.16 16.06 -20.37
C ARG A 43 -4.77 14.88 -21.10
N LYS A 44 -5.61 14.08 -20.39
CA LYS A 44 -6.26 12.88 -20.96
C LYS A 44 -5.25 11.85 -21.50
N GLU A 45 -4.14 11.68 -20.79
CA GLU A 45 -3.08 10.74 -21.12
C GLU A 45 -3.01 9.66 -20.02
N GLU A 46 -2.54 8.47 -20.35
CA GLU A 46 -2.27 7.45 -19.33
C GLU A 46 -0.77 7.43 -19.03
N PRO A 47 -0.35 7.96 -17.86
CA PRO A 47 1.08 8.05 -17.53
C PRO A 47 1.68 6.72 -17.11
N VAL A 48 0.87 5.76 -16.65
CA VAL A 48 1.34 4.46 -16.16
C VAL A 48 0.51 3.36 -16.82
N PRO A 49 0.79 3.05 -18.11
CA PRO A 49 -0.02 2.05 -18.82
C PRO A 49 0.20 0.62 -18.32
N LYS A 50 1.36 0.33 -17.73
CA LYS A 50 1.65 -1.00 -17.21
C LYS A 50 0.84 -1.27 -15.95
N LYS A 51 -0.02 -2.28 -16.00
CA LYS A 51 -0.80 -2.72 -14.84
C LYS A 51 0.08 -3.52 -13.89
N LYS A 52 -0.18 -3.36 -12.59
CA LYS A 52 0.59 -4.01 -11.53
C LYS A 52 -0.35 -4.61 -10.51
N THR A 53 0.20 -5.50 -9.70
CA THR A 53 -0.49 -6.00 -8.51
C THR A 53 0.30 -5.56 -7.29
N GLY A 54 -0.41 -5.41 -6.18
CA GLY A 54 0.24 -4.93 -4.97
C GLY A 54 -0.50 -5.32 -3.71
N ALA A 55 -0.03 -4.80 -2.61
CA ALA A 55 -0.56 -5.10 -1.30
C ALA A 55 -0.33 -3.94 -0.35
N VAL A 56 -1.09 -3.93 0.74
CA VAL A 56 -0.96 -2.94 1.80
C VAL A 56 -0.58 -3.65 3.10
N LEU A 57 0.44 -3.14 3.76
CA LEU A 57 0.87 -3.62 5.07
C LEU A 57 0.79 -2.45 6.07
N LEU A 58 -0.04 -2.60 7.10
CA LEU A 58 -0.22 -1.56 8.11
C LEU A 58 0.08 -2.12 9.49
N THR A 59 0.75 -1.32 10.31
CA THR A 59 1.06 -1.67 11.70
C THR A 59 0.59 -0.58 12.65
N ALA A 60 0.20 -0.97 13.86
CA ALA A 60 -0.16 -0.02 14.90
C ALA A 60 0.32 -0.54 16.26
N GLY A 61 0.85 0.36 17.10
CA GLY A 61 1.32 0.00 18.42
C GLY A 61 0.19 -0.42 19.35
N SER A 62 -0.97 0.21 19.22
CA SER A 62 -2.15 -0.06 20.06
C SER A 62 -3.34 -0.47 19.19
N ILE A 63 -4.53 -0.46 19.77
CA ILE A 63 -5.78 -0.70 19.04
C ILE A 63 -6.30 0.63 18.52
N GLY A 64 -6.76 0.64 17.28
CA GLY A 64 -7.38 1.82 16.69
C GLY A 64 -7.96 1.52 15.33
N PRO A 65 -8.77 2.44 14.80
CA PRO A 65 -9.35 2.26 13.47
C PRO A 65 -8.27 2.32 12.40
N ARG A 66 -8.44 1.51 11.36
CA ARG A 66 -7.48 1.40 10.25
C ARG A 66 -8.07 1.82 8.90
N GLU A 67 -9.37 2.03 8.87
CA GLU A 67 -10.11 2.16 7.61
C GLU A 67 -9.62 3.34 6.78
N LYS A 68 -9.30 4.45 7.43
CA LYS A 68 -8.80 5.64 6.75
C LYS A 68 -7.43 5.41 6.13
N ALA A 69 -6.51 4.82 6.89
CA ALA A 69 -5.16 4.52 6.40
C ALA A 69 -5.21 3.51 5.24
N GLU A 70 -6.05 2.49 5.38
CA GLU A 70 -6.25 1.48 4.35
C GLU A 70 -6.81 2.09 3.06
N SER A 71 -7.83 2.95 3.20
CA SER A 71 -8.44 3.66 2.06
C SER A 71 -7.43 4.57 1.36
N THR A 72 -6.62 5.29 2.13
CA THR A 72 -5.56 6.14 1.57
C THR A 72 -4.54 5.31 0.80
N ALA A 73 -4.05 4.23 1.39
CA ALA A 73 -3.05 3.37 0.74
C ALA A 73 -3.58 2.75 -0.55
N GLU A 74 -4.82 2.28 -0.55
CA GLU A 74 -5.44 1.70 -1.74
C GLU A 74 -5.65 2.73 -2.84
N MET A 75 -6.06 3.94 -2.47
CA MET A 75 -6.20 5.04 -3.42
C MET A 75 -4.86 5.37 -4.07
N LEU A 76 -3.78 5.41 -3.28
CA LEU A 76 -2.44 5.65 -3.82
C LEU A 76 -2.00 4.54 -4.76
N LEU A 77 -2.27 3.28 -4.44
CA LEU A 77 -1.97 2.16 -5.34
C LEU A 77 -2.71 2.31 -6.67
N ARG A 78 -3.99 2.68 -6.64
CA ARG A 78 -4.76 2.89 -7.87
C ARG A 78 -4.15 3.98 -8.76
N GLN A 79 -3.62 5.04 -8.16
CA GLN A 79 -2.94 6.09 -8.94
C GLN A 79 -1.69 5.58 -9.66
N MET A 80 -1.10 4.51 -9.15
CA MET A 80 0.07 3.88 -9.77
C MET A 80 -0.30 2.72 -10.71
N SER A 81 -1.55 2.60 -11.11
CA SER A 81 -2.09 1.49 -11.92
C SER A 81 -1.88 0.13 -11.26
N CYS A 82 -2.01 0.10 -9.94
CA CYS A 82 -1.74 -1.09 -9.13
C CYS A 82 -3.02 -1.58 -8.47
N ASP A 83 -3.39 -2.83 -8.72
CA ASP A 83 -4.52 -3.47 -8.07
C ASP A 83 -4.06 -4.11 -6.76
N SER A 84 -4.72 -3.74 -5.66
CA SER A 84 -4.41 -4.34 -4.36
C SER A 84 -5.01 -5.73 -4.26
N LEU A 85 -4.18 -6.71 -3.89
CA LEU A 85 -4.62 -8.08 -3.67
C LEU A 85 -5.00 -8.34 -2.22
N GLY A 86 -4.78 -7.37 -1.35
CA GLY A 86 -5.19 -7.47 0.04
C GLY A 86 -4.39 -6.56 0.96
N THR A 87 -4.88 -6.47 2.19
CA THR A 87 -4.25 -5.70 3.24
C THR A 87 -3.99 -6.61 4.44
N VAL A 88 -2.79 -6.54 4.99
CA VAL A 88 -2.48 -7.14 6.29
C VAL A 88 -2.31 -6.00 7.28
N TYR A 89 -3.09 -6.05 8.35
CA TYR A 89 -3.04 -5.07 9.43
C TYR A 89 -2.71 -5.78 10.72
N VAL A 90 -1.69 -5.29 11.42
CA VAL A 90 -1.33 -5.81 12.73
C VAL A 90 -1.35 -4.68 13.76
N ASN A 91 -2.09 -4.88 14.83
CA ASN A 91 -2.17 -3.93 15.94
C ASN A 91 -1.45 -4.47 17.17
N ARG A 92 -1.41 -3.70 18.23
CA ARG A 92 -0.82 -4.08 19.53
C ARG A 92 0.66 -4.48 19.42
N THR A 93 1.38 -3.93 18.47
CA THR A 93 2.80 -4.29 18.28
C THR A 93 3.67 -3.85 19.44
N ASP A 94 3.20 -2.90 20.25
CA ASP A 94 3.89 -2.47 21.47
C ASP A 94 3.90 -3.56 22.55
N LYS A 95 2.92 -4.46 22.51
CA LYS A 95 2.79 -5.53 23.51
C LYS A 95 3.11 -6.92 22.98
N VAL A 96 2.72 -7.19 21.73
CA VAL A 96 2.92 -8.51 21.12
C VAL A 96 3.65 -8.31 19.79
N PRO A 97 4.94 -8.64 19.71
CA PRO A 97 5.70 -8.53 18.46
C PRO A 97 5.11 -9.38 17.35
N VAL A 98 5.24 -8.92 16.12
CA VAL A 98 4.72 -9.64 14.94
C VAL A 98 5.32 -11.05 14.83
N ARG A 99 6.59 -11.22 15.20
CA ARG A 99 7.25 -12.53 15.14
C ARG A 99 6.58 -13.59 16.00
N ASP A 100 5.80 -13.18 17.01
CA ASP A 100 5.08 -14.08 17.91
C ASP A 100 3.60 -14.24 17.51
N ARG A 101 3.20 -13.72 16.35
CA ARG A 101 1.84 -13.71 15.83
C ARG A 101 1.73 -14.62 14.60
N GLU A 102 1.54 -15.90 14.81
CA GLU A 102 1.50 -16.89 13.73
C GLU A 102 0.37 -16.64 12.72
N ASP A 103 -0.77 -16.15 13.20
CA ASP A 103 -1.90 -15.78 12.36
C ASP A 103 -1.53 -14.69 11.34
N ILE A 104 -0.85 -13.65 11.82
CA ILE A 104 -0.39 -12.55 10.97
C ILE A 104 0.67 -13.01 9.99
N ILE A 105 1.62 -13.81 10.46
CA ILE A 105 2.66 -14.38 9.60
C ILE A 105 2.04 -15.21 8.49
N GLN A 106 1.02 -16.00 8.80
CA GLN A 106 0.32 -16.79 7.79
C GLN A 106 -0.42 -15.92 6.78
N GLU A 107 -1.09 -14.86 7.24
CA GLU A 107 -1.73 -13.89 6.33
C GLU A 107 -0.71 -13.28 5.36
N ILE A 108 0.47 -12.91 5.86
CA ILE A 108 1.53 -12.33 5.03
C ILE A 108 2.02 -13.35 4.00
N LYS A 109 2.20 -14.60 4.40
CA LYS A 109 2.62 -15.67 3.48
C LYS A 109 1.57 -15.92 2.40
N ASP A 110 0.30 -15.93 2.76
CA ASP A 110 -0.80 -16.11 1.82
C ASP A 110 -0.86 -14.96 0.82
N LEU A 111 -0.69 -13.73 1.30
CA LEU A 111 -0.68 -12.55 0.44
C LEU A 111 0.53 -12.58 -0.51
N ALA A 112 1.70 -12.94 -0.01
CA ALA A 112 2.90 -13.09 -0.84
C ALA A 112 2.71 -14.14 -1.93
N GLY A 113 2.04 -15.24 -1.60
CA GLY A 113 1.69 -16.28 -2.57
C GLY A 113 0.79 -15.77 -3.67
N ARG A 114 -0.23 -14.98 -3.32
CA ARG A 114 -1.13 -14.38 -4.30
C ARG A 114 -0.40 -13.40 -5.22
N LEU A 115 0.50 -12.59 -4.67
CA LEU A 115 1.31 -11.66 -5.47
C LEU A 115 2.19 -12.41 -6.46
N ARG A 116 2.81 -13.50 -6.03
CA ARG A 116 3.70 -14.30 -6.88
C ARG A 116 2.98 -14.95 -8.03
N THR A 117 1.73 -15.35 -7.85
CA THR A 117 0.93 -16.03 -8.88
C THR A 117 0.11 -15.09 -9.75
N ALA A 118 -0.02 -13.83 -9.36
CA ALA A 118 -0.78 -12.82 -10.10
C ALA A 118 0.14 -12.14 -11.12
N GLU A 119 0.19 -12.70 -12.30
CA GLU A 119 0.97 -12.14 -13.43
C GLU A 119 0.05 -11.67 -14.55
#